data_1d6ecd918249dc529faf7c4f47bbc556
#
_entry.id   1d6ecd918249dc529faf7c4f47bbc556
#
_cell.length_a   1.000
_cell.length_b   1.000
_cell.length_c   1.000
_cell.angle_alpha   90.00
_cell.angle_beta   90.00
_cell.angle_gamma   90.00
#
_symmetry.space_group_name_H-M   'P 1'
#
loop_
_entity.id
_entity.type
_entity.pdbx_description
1 polymer ?
#
loop_
_entity_poly.entity_id
_entity_poly.type
_entity_poly.pdbx_seq_one_letter_code
_entity_poly.pdbx_strand_id
1 'polypeptide(L)' 'MSEEFDPIQPGEIAFRLDLTAAELKVTHTALKSLLDDFGHEEHDVQQVIRQVLGKLPDEHSIRAIDLRYEARREVSGG' A
#
# COMPACT_ATOMS: atom_id res chain seq x y z
N MET A 1 -7.36 29.43 -8.47
CA MET A 1 -7.04 29.00 -8.13
C MET A 1 -7.35 27.75 -7.88
N SER A 2 -7.29 27.34 -7.19
CA SER A 2 -7.43 26.05 -6.97
C SER A 2 -8.55 25.47 -7.62
N GLU A 3 -9.42 26.16 -7.83
CA GLU A 3 -10.51 25.65 -8.44
C GLU A 3 -10.19 25.13 -9.73
N GLU A 4 -9.04 25.35 -10.13
CA GLU A 4 -8.69 24.82 -11.37
C GLU A 4 -8.43 23.39 -11.31
N PHE A 5 -8.57 22.73 -10.23
CA PHE A 5 -8.39 21.32 -10.23
C PHE A 5 -9.50 20.62 -10.89
N ASP A 6 -9.20 19.78 -11.84
CA ASP A 6 -10.17 18.88 -12.39
C ASP A 6 -10.30 17.69 -11.45
N PRO A 7 -11.49 17.20 -11.22
CA PRO A 7 -11.63 16.00 -10.38
C PRO A 7 -10.88 14.83 -10.99
N ILE A 8 -10.15 14.11 -10.17
CA ILE A 8 -9.46 12.92 -10.63
C ILE A 8 -10.46 11.79 -10.71
N GLN A 9 -10.56 11.18 -11.87
CA GLN A 9 -11.48 10.08 -12.07
C GLN A 9 -10.98 8.83 -11.35
N PRO A 10 -11.86 7.98 -10.86
CA PRO A 10 -11.43 6.81 -10.10
C PRO A 10 -10.44 5.92 -10.83
N GLY A 11 -10.50 5.86 -12.14
CA GLY A 11 -9.59 5.01 -12.88
C GLY A 11 -8.31 5.69 -13.31
N GLU A 12 -8.14 6.97 -13.01
CA GLU A 12 -6.97 7.71 -13.43
C GLU A 12 -5.83 7.52 -12.45
N ILE A 13 -4.61 7.62 -12.96
CA ILE A 13 -3.45 7.58 -12.10
C ILE A 13 -3.34 8.94 -11.41
N ALA A 14 -3.45 8.95 -10.09
CA ALA A 14 -3.36 10.17 -9.33
C ALA A 14 -1.95 10.39 -8.79
N PHE A 15 -1.18 9.33 -8.58
CA PHE A 15 0.11 9.46 -7.95
C PHE A 15 0.96 8.24 -8.21
N ARG A 16 2.25 8.43 -8.37
CA ARG A 16 3.21 7.35 -8.51
C ARG A 16 4.24 7.50 -7.42
N LEU A 17 4.70 6.37 -6.92
CA LEU A 17 5.52 6.39 -5.73
C LEU A 17 6.39 5.14 -5.72
N ASP A 18 7.64 5.33 -5.32
CA ASP A 18 8.56 4.20 -5.14
C ASP A 18 8.63 3.89 -3.66
N LEU A 19 8.60 2.61 -3.33
CA LEU A 19 8.63 2.17 -1.95
C LEU A 19 9.88 1.33 -1.71
N THR A 20 10.49 1.53 -0.55
CA THR A 20 11.55 0.62 -0.12
C THR A 20 10.91 -0.70 0.27
N ALA A 21 11.75 -1.71 0.47
CA ALA A 21 11.24 -3.02 0.88
C ALA A 21 10.46 -2.94 2.18
N ALA A 22 10.97 -2.18 3.15
CA ALA A 22 10.27 -2.05 4.42
C ALA A 22 8.93 -1.35 4.25
N GLU A 23 8.92 -0.29 3.44
CA GLU A 23 7.69 0.45 3.19
C GLU A 23 6.67 -0.41 2.46
N LEU A 24 7.15 -1.23 1.53
CA LEU A 24 6.26 -2.12 0.80
C LEU A 24 5.61 -3.13 1.75
N LYS A 25 6.39 -3.71 2.65
CA LYS A 25 5.84 -4.70 3.56
C LYS A 25 4.81 -4.08 4.49
N VAL A 26 5.11 -2.90 5.02
CA VAL A 26 4.17 -2.22 5.91
C VAL A 26 2.89 -1.86 5.16
N THR A 27 3.04 -1.35 3.93
CA THR A 27 1.89 -0.97 3.13
C THR A 27 1.00 -2.17 2.84
N HIS A 28 1.62 -3.28 2.42
CA HIS A 28 0.85 -4.49 2.11
C HIS A 28 0.13 -4.99 3.34
N THR A 29 0.82 -5.03 4.47
CA THR A 29 0.24 -5.52 5.72
C THR A 29 -0.92 -4.62 6.16
N ALA A 30 -0.73 -3.31 6.05
CA ALA A 30 -1.78 -2.38 6.44
C ALA A 30 -3.02 -2.54 5.57
N LEU A 31 -2.83 -2.73 4.27
CA LEU A 31 -3.96 -2.91 3.38
C LEU A 31 -4.69 -4.21 3.65
N LYS A 32 -3.94 -5.28 3.94
CA LYS A 32 -4.58 -6.55 4.28
C LYS A 32 -5.38 -6.43 5.58
N SER A 33 -4.83 -5.77 6.58
CA SER A 33 -5.54 -5.57 7.83
C SER A 33 -6.78 -4.74 7.63
N LEU A 34 -6.67 -3.69 6.84
CA LEU A 34 -7.80 -2.83 6.56
C LEU A 34 -8.90 -3.61 5.84
N LEU A 35 -8.51 -4.43 4.89
CA LEU A 35 -9.48 -5.24 4.15
C LEU A 35 -10.23 -6.17 5.10
N ASP A 36 -9.52 -6.77 6.06
CA ASP A 36 -10.14 -7.68 7.00
C ASP A 36 -11.10 -6.98 7.96
N ASP A 37 -10.86 -5.69 8.21
CA ASP A 37 -11.69 -4.94 9.14
C ASP A 37 -13.01 -4.48 8.55
N PHE A 38 -13.12 -4.41 7.23
CA PHE A 38 -14.36 -3.94 6.62
C PHE A 38 -15.42 -5.01 6.65
N GLY A 39 -16.65 -4.60 6.93
CA GLY A 39 -17.77 -5.51 6.86
C GLY A 39 -18.28 -5.66 5.45
N HIS A 40 -19.35 -6.40 5.33
CA HIS A 40 -19.90 -6.69 4.00
C HIS A 40 -20.47 -5.48 3.30
N GLU A 41 -20.73 -4.43 4.05
CA GLU A 41 -21.36 -3.25 3.47
C GLU A 41 -20.35 -2.35 2.77
N GLU A 42 -19.07 -2.65 2.90
CA GLU A 42 -18.03 -1.80 2.34
C GLU A 42 -17.44 -2.40 1.09
N HIS A 43 -18.28 -2.92 0.22
CA HIS A 43 -17.80 -3.63 -0.96
C HIS A 43 -16.95 -2.75 -1.88
N ASP A 44 -17.32 -1.50 -2.04
CA ASP A 44 -16.59 -0.62 -2.95
C ASP A 44 -15.17 -0.39 -2.46
N VAL A 45 -15.04 -0.16 -1.16
CA VAL A 45 -13.73 0.09 -0.58
C VAL A 45 -12.90 -1.19 -0.62
N GLN A 46 -13.52 -2.32 -0.29
CA GLN A 46 -12.82 -3.60 -0.35
C GLN A 46 -12.30 -3.88 -1.74
N GLN A 47 -13.08 -3.57 -2.75
CA GLN A 47 -12.67 -3.83 -4.12
C GLN A 47 -11.47 -2.97 -4.50
N VAL A 48 -11.46 -1.71 -4.09
CA VAL A 48 -10.33 -0.85 -4.37
C VAL A 48 -9.08 -1.35 -3.66
N ILE A 49 -9.22 -1.80 -2.41
CA ILE A 49 -8.08 -2.34 -1.68
C ILE A 49 -7.53 -3.58 -2.39
N ARG A 50 -8.41 -4.47 -2.86
CA ARG A 50 -7.96 -5.64 -3.57
C ARG A 50 -7.26 -5.29 -4.87
N GLN A 51 -7.71 -4.23 -5.53
CA GLN A 51 -7.05 -3.77 -6.74
C GLN A 51 -5.64 -3.29 -6.43
N VAL A 52 -5.46 -2.56 -5.34
CA VAL A 52 -4.13 -2.09 -4.96
C VAL A 52 -3.24 -3.27 -4.62
N LEU A 53 -3.76 -4.22 -3.84
CA LEU A 53 -2.99 -5.40 -3.48
C LEU A 53 -2.58 -6.18 -4.72
N GLY A 54 -3.43 -6.22 -5.74
CA GLY A 54 -3.11 -6.91 -6.98
C GLY A 54 -2.01 -6.23 -7.78
N LYS A 55 -1.74 -4.96 -7.50
CA LYS A 55 -0.66 -4.24 -8.17
C LYS A 55 0.67 -4.39 -7.45
N LEU A 56 0.64 -4.86 -6.22
CA LEU A 56 1.85 -5.05 -5.44
C LEU A 56 2.43 -6.43 -5.72
N PRO A 57 3.69 -6.66 -5.38
CA PRO A 57 4.26 -8.00 -5.52
C PRO A 57 3.46 -9.01 -4.71
N ASP A 58 3.59 -10.29 -5.05
CA ASP A 58 2.76 -11.30 -4.41
C ASP A 58 3.13 -11.42 -2.94
N GLU A 59 2.22 -12.03 -2.20
CA GLU A 59 2.36 -12.11 -0.76
C GLU A 59 3.60 -12.88 -0.35
N HIS A 60 3.97 -13.87 -1.13
CA HIS A 60 5.15 -14.67 -0.82
C HIS A 60 6.41 -13.79 -0.82
N SER A 61 6.55 -12.96 -1.85
CA SER A 61 7.70 -12.07 -1.92
C SER A 61 7.72 -11.08 -0.78
N ILE A 62 6.55 -10.59 -0.40
CA ILE A 62 6.47 -9.60 0.65
C ILE A 62 6.82 -10.22 2.00
N ARG A 63 6.41 -11.47 2.23
CA ARG A 63 6.74 -12.12 3.48
C ARG A 63 8.24 -12.35 3.62
N ALA A 64 8.94 -12.44 2.52
CA ALA A 64 10.37 -12.66 2.57
C ALA A 64 11.14 -11.43 3.01
N ILE A 65 10.50 -10.27 3.06
CA ILE A 65 11.17 -9.05 3.46
C ILE A 65 11.40 -9.07 4.97
N ASP A 66 12.65 -8.83 5.37
CA ASP A 66 13.02 -8.88 6.77
C ASP A 66 13.13 -7.47 7.30
N LEU A 67 12.12 -7.03 8.04
CA LEU A 67 12.08 -5.70 8.59
C LEU A 67 13.17 -5.48 9.64
N ARG A 68 13.58 -6.54 10.32
CA ARG A 68 14.61 -6.41 11.33
C ARG A 68 15.93 -6.01 10.69
N TYR A 69 16.20 -6.53 9.51
CA TYR A 69 17.42 -6.19 8.81
C TYR A 69 17.40 -4.70 8.43
N GLU A 70 16.26 -4.22 7.97
CA GLU A 70 16.15 -2.84 7.57
C GLU A 70 16.31 -1.92 8.78
N ALA A 71 15.66 -2.25 9.88
CA ALA A 71 15.76 -1.45 11.09
C ALA A 71 17.18 -1.44 11.63
N ARG A 72 17.86 -2.57 11.57
CA ARG A 72 19.22 -2.65 12.05
C ARG A 72 20.14 -1.77 11.21
N ARG A 73 19.92 -1.76 9.92
CA ARG A 73 20.72 -0.91 9.05
C ARG A 73 20.58 0.55 9.43
N GLU A 74 19.39 0.98 9.70
CA GLU A 74 19.15 2.35 10.06
C GLU A 74 19.85 2.71 11.36
N VAL A 75 19.75 1.84 12.32
CA VAL A 75 20.40 2.09 13.59
C VAL A 75 21.90 2.16 13.41
N SER A 76 22.46 1.25 12.63
CA SER A 76 23.89 1.25 12.40
C SER A 76 24.31 2.47 11.62
N GLY A 77 23.52 2.91 10.69
CA GLY A 77 23.87 4.06 9.88
C GLY A 77 23.72 5.36 10.65
N GLY A 78 22.91 5.33 11.68
CA GLY A 78 22.77 6.52 12.47
C GLY A 78 23.95 6.70 13.37
#